data_409010354cf14b7f322230c9011ddc27
#
_entry.id   409010354cf14b7f322230c9011ddc27
#
_cell.length_a   1.000
_cell.length_b   1.000
_cell.length_c   1.000
_cell.angle_alpha   90.00
_cell.angle_beta   90.00
_cell.angle_gamma   90.00
#
_symmetry.space_group_name_H-M   'P 1'
#
loop_
_entity.id
_entity.type
_entity.pdbx_description
1 polymer ?
#
loop_
_entity_poly.entity_id
_entity_poly.type
_entity_poly.pdbx_seq_one_letter_code
_entity_poly.pdbx_strand_id
1 'polypeptide(L)' 'MSTLPETPGRKLKLFQESDPLKHWWSLGELRFCAKCERLFSGHDIRITEDADGTLRFHCPTPACDGQWEDWQYPQLHL' A
#
# COMPACT_ATOMS: atom_id res chain seq x y z
N MET A 1 -14.79 9.97 -5.36
CA MET A 1 -13.48 9.34 -5.14
C MET A 1 -12.78 9.18 -6.48
N SER A 2 -11.53 9.56 -6.54
CA SER A 2 -10.78 9.46 -7.79
C SER A 2 -9.41 8.84 -7.53
N THR A 3 -8.88 8.14 -8.55
CA THR A 3 -7.54 7.60 -8.50
C THR A 3 -6.57 8.71 -8.84
N LEU A 4 -5.54 8.89 -8.01
CA LEU A 4 -4.56 9.93 -8.24
C LEU A 4 -3.62 9.54 -9.37
N PRO A 5 -3.30 10.49 -10.29
CA PRO A 5 -2.19 10.28 -11.21
C PRO A 5 -0.90 10.34 -10.39
N GLU A 6 -0.12 9.28 -10.43
CA GLU A 6 1.04 9.19 -9.57
C GLU A 6 2.28 8.80 -10.34
N THR A 7 3.36 9.54 -10.06
CA THR A 7 4.68 9.12 -10.46
C THR A 7 5.24 8.22 -9.35
N PRO A 8 6.19 7.33 -9.67
CA PRO A 8 6.75 6.46 -8.63
C PRO A 8 7.33 7.22 -7.44
N GLY A 9 8.03 8.33 -7.69
CA GLY A 9 8.61 9.10 -6.60
C GLY A 9 7.57 9.71 -5.68
N ARG A 10 6.48 10.23 -6.25
CA ARG A 10 5.40 10.80 -5.45
C ARG A 10 4.66 9.72 -4.66
N LYS A 11 4.43 8.59 -5.27
CA LYS A 11 3.76 7.47 -4.61
C LYS A 11 4.56 6.99 -3.41
N LEU A 12 5.88 6.84 -3.58
CA LEU A 12 6.74 6.44 -2.47
C LEU A 12 6.69 7.45 -1.33
N LYS A 13 6.72 8.73 -1.66
CA LYS A 13 6.64 9.76 -0.64
C LYS A 13 5.33 9.70 0.13
N LEU A 14 4.22 9.48 -0.56
CA LEU A 14 2.92 9.34 0.09
C LEU A 14 2.91 8.15 1.04
N PHE A 15 3.53 7.05 0.66
CA PHE A 15 3.64 5.88 1.53
C PHE A 15 4.45 6.21 2.77
N GLN A 16 5.58 6.88 2.60
CA GLN A 16 6.45 7.23 3.72
C GLN A 16 5.76 8.17 4.71
N GLU A 17 4.91 9.03 4.22
CA GLU A 17 4.17 9.97 5.06
C GLU A 17 2.95 9.36 5.72
N SER A 18 2.33 8.38 5.06
CA SER A 18 1.02 7.86 5.47
C SER A 18 1.08 6.57 6.26
N ASP A 19 2.10 5.75 6.07
CA ASP A 19 2.20 4.47 6.77
C ASP A 19 2.85 4.66 8.14
N PRO A 20 2.08 4.60 9.23
CA PRO A 20 2.63 4.82 10.56
C PRO A 20 3.37 3.60 11.11
N LEU A 21 3.25 2.43 10.48
CA LEU A 21 3.74 1.17 11.02
C LEU A 21 4.98 0.66 10.33
N LYS A 22 5.19 1.05 9.07
CA LYS A 22 6.26 0.51 8.25
C LYS A 22 6.99 1.62 7.52
N HIS A 23 8.29 1.46 7.39
CA HIS A 23 9.07 2.36 6.55
C HIS A 23 9.14 1.81 5.14
N TRP A 24 9.00 2.70 4.17
CA TRP A 24 9.10 2.35 2.77
C TRP A 24 10.39 2.95 2.20
N TRP A 25 11.28 2.10 1.72
CA TRP A 25 12.51 2.52 1.06
C TRP A 25 12.34 2.65 -0.43
N SER A 26 11.49 1.79 -1.01
CA SER A 26 11.18 1.84 -2.43
C SER A 26 9.84 1.17 -2.66
N LEU A 27 9.24 1.44 -3.83
CA LEU A 27 7.98 0.79 -4.21
C LEU A 27 8.17 -0.67 -4.57
N GLY A 28 9.40 -1.11 -4.80
CA GLY A 28 9.69 -2.50 -5.07
C GLY A 28 9.65 -3.40 -3.85
N GLU A 29 9.53 -2.83 -2.66
CA GLU A 29 9.45 -3.64 -1.45
C GLU A 29 8.18 -4.47 -1.43
N LEU A 30 8.30 -5.67 -0.89
CA LEU A 30 7.18 -6.59 -0.82
C LEU A 30 6.48 -6.49 0.53
N ARG A 31 5.17 -6.71 0.50
CA ARG A 31 4.35 -6.83 1.71
C ARG A 31 3.42 -8.01 1.54
N PHE A 32 3.04 -8.59 2.68
CA PHE A 32 2.11 -9.70 2.73
C PHE A 32 0.83 -9.23 3.40
N CYS A 33 -0.31 -9.39 2.71
CA CYS A 33 -1.59 -9.01 3.28
C CYS A 33 -2.15 -10.17 4.11
N ALA A 34 -2.33 -9.93 5.40
CA ALA A 34 -2.86 -10.97 6.29
C ALA A 34 -4.32 -11.32 6.00
N LYS A 35 -5.05 -10.41 5.37
CA LYS A 35 -6.47 -10.66 5.06
C LYS A 35 -6.67 -11.55 3.86
N CYS A 36 -5.95 -11.30 2.77
CA CYS A 36 -6.10 -12.09 1.56
C CYS A 36 -4.96 -13.08 1.33
N GLU A 37 -3.94 -13.03 2.20
CA GLU A 37 -2.79 -13.94 2.17
C GLU A 37 -2.06 -13.90 0.84
N ARG A 38 -1.89 -12.71 0.29
CA ARG A 38 -1.17 -12.51 -0.96
C ARG A 38 0.02 -11.60 -0.77
N LEU A 39 1.06 -11.88 -1.53
CA LEU A 39 2.25 -11.04 -1.61
C LEU A 39 2.06 -10.00 -2.71
N PHE A 40 2.52 -8.78 -2.46
CA PHE A 40 2.46 -7.73 -3.46
C PHE A 40 3.58 -6.72 -3.20
N SER A 41 3.83 -5.86 -4.19
CA SER A 41 4.78 -4.77 -4.01
C SER A 41 4.04 -3.45 -3.85
N GLY A 42 4.77 -2.41 -3.43
CA GLY A 42 4.19 -1.08 -3.32
C GLY A 42 3.64 -0.57 -4.64
N HIS A 43 4.20 -1.02 -5.77
CA HIS A 43 3.69 -0.63 -7.09
C HIS A 43 2.25 -1.06 -7.30
N ASP A 44 1.81 -2.12 -6.63
CA ASP A 44 0.49 -2.69 -6.82
C ASP A 44 -0.58 -2.02 -5.97
N ILE A 45 -0.18 -1.31 -4.93
CA ILE A 45 -1.12 -0.63 -4.03
C ILE A 45 -1.77 0.54 -4.78
N ARG A 46 -3.08 0.63 -4.68
CA ARG A 46 -3.83 1.72 -5.31
C ARG A 46 -4.12 2.80 -4.29
N ILE A 47 -4.03 4.05 -4.73
CA ILE A 47 -4.33 5.22 -3.90
C ILE A 47 -5.53 5.93 -4.50
N THR A 48 -6.52 6.21 -3.65
CA THR A 48 -7.68 7.00 -4.05
C THR A 48 -7.83 8.17 -3.09
N GLU A 49 -8.54 9.20 -3.53
CA GLU A 49 -8.79 10.38 -2.71
C GLU A 49 -10.28 10.59 -2.58
N ASP A 50 -10.75 10.72 -1.35
CA ASP A 50 -12.16 11.00 -1.07
C ASP A 50 -12.48 12.47 -1.38
N ALA A 51 -13.77 12.79 -1.35
CA ALA A 51 -14.22 14.15 -1.65
C ALA A 51 -13.67 15.18 -0.68
N ASP A 52 -13.31 14.76 0.54
CA ASP A 52 -12.76 15.64 1.56
C ASP A 52 -11.23 15.72 1.52
N GLY A 53 -10.59 15.08 0.55
CA GLY A 53 -9.14 15.09 0.41
C GLY A 53 -8.43 13.97 1.15
N THR A 54 -9.15 13.09 1.83
CA THR A 54 -8.53 11.97 2.55
C THR A 54 -8.01 10.94 1.57
N LEU A 55 -6.76 10.55 1.75
CA LEU A 55 -6.15 9.52 0.92
C LEU A 55 -6.46 8.14 1.49
N ARG A 56 -6.78 7.20 0.59
CA ARG A 56 -7.02 5.81 0.96
C ARG A 56 -6.11 4.91 0.16
N PHE A 57 -5.53 3.94 0.83
CA PHE A 57 -4.59 3.01 0.24
C PHE A 57 -5.24 1.63 0.23
N HIS A 58 -5.24 0.98 -0.92
CA HIS A 58 -6.01 -0.24 -1.13
C HIS A 58 -5.11 -1.41 -1.45
N CYS A 59 -5.40 -2.54 -0.80
CA CYS A 59 -4.78 -3.81 -1.16
C CYS A 59 -5.08 -4.10 -2.64
N PRO A 60 -4.09 -4.58 -3.41
CA PRO A 60 -4.31 -4.82 -4.84
C PRO A 60 -5.26 -5.97 -5.15
N THR A 61 -5.52 -6.86 -4.18
CA THR A 61 -6.44 -7.96 -4.39
C THR A 61 -7.88 -7.43 -4.50
N PRO A 62 -8.62 -7.79 -5.56
CA PRO A 62 -10.00 -7.36 -5.67
C PRO A 62 -10.83 -7.78 -4.46
N ALA A 63 -11.69 -6.87 -3.99
CA ALA A 63 -12.58 -7.08 -2.85
C ALA A 63 -11.86 -7.25 -1.51
N CYS A 64 -10.54 -7.11 -1.45
CA CYS A 64 -9.83 -7.11 -0.17
C CYS A 64 -9.83 -5.70 0.40
N ASP A 65 -10.22 -5.57 1.66
CA ASP A 65 -10.26 -4.28 2.36
C ASP A 65 -9.09 -4.10 3.33
N GLY A 66 -7.98 -4.79 3.07
CA GLY A 66 -6.79 -4.69 3.89
C GLY A 66 -6.26 -3.27 3.99
N GLN A 67 -5.75 -2.93 5.16
CA GLN A 67 -5.18 -1.62 5.45
C GLN A 67 -3.72 -1.78 5.86
N TRP A 68 -3.07 -0.65 6.21
CA TRP A 68 -1.66 -0.68 6.60
C TRP A 68 -1.36 -1.73 7.68
N GLU A 69 -2.23 -1.86 8.66
CA GLU A 69 -2.01 -2.79 9.77
C GLU A 69 -2.12 -4.25 9.35
N ASP A 70 -2.71 -4.53 8.20
CA ASP A 70 -2.82 -5.89 7.68
C ASP A 70 -1.65 -6.29 6.79
N TRP A 71 -0.81 -5.32 6.40
CA TRP A 71 0.29 -5.54 5.49
C TRP A 71 1.58 -5.71 6.28
N GLN A 72 2.16 -6.90 6.20
CA GLN A 72 3.32 -7.27 6.98
C GLN A 72 4.53 -7.48 6.09
N TYR A 73 5.71 -7.37 6.69
CA TYR A 73 6.93 -7.75 5.99
C TYR A 73 6.89 -9.24 5.73
N PRO A 74 7.25 -9.67 4.51
CA PRO A 74 7.31 -11.10 4.23
C PRO A 74 8.35 -11.75 5.13
N GLN A 75 8.02 -12.93 5.66
CA GLN A 75 8.95 -13.71 6.44
C GLN A 75 9.56 -14.77 5.55
N LEU A 76 10.87 -14.77 5.50
CA LEU A 76 11.60 -15.78 4.75
C LEU A 76 12.02 -16.87 5.72
N HIS A 77 11.49 -18.05 5.51
CA HIS A 77 11.88 -19.23 6.28
C HIS A 77 12.88 -20.02 5.46
N LEU A 78 14.06 -20.10 5.99
CA LEU A 78 15.12 -20.88 5.33
C LEU A 78 15.28 -22.23 5.98
#